data_87c1b96a35bf89a82760243013d7e53c
#
_entry.id   87c1b96a35bf89a82760243013d7e53c
#
_cell.length_a   1.000
_cell.length_b   1.000
_cell.length_c   1.000
_cell.angle_alpha   90.00
_cell.angle_beta   90.00
_cell.angle_gamma   90.00
#
_symmetry.space_group_name_H-M   'P 1'
#
loop_
_entity.id
_entity.type
_entity.pdbx_description
1 polymer ?
#
loop_
_entity_poly.entity_id
_entity_poly.type
_entity_poly.pdbx_seq_one_letter_code
_entity_poly.pdbx_strand_id
1 'polypeptide(L)'
;MKGIVPALTPIAVCGFKGSGKNTVCSLLDKILRRKWYETQTVAFANPIKEVVCDAFNLISDEEYDLFKRSEFKILNRTVEGRHLLRSFGMLMRHYDDMQFIKYVERRIRTYPNKITLISDLRFTNEIDWCIMNKIPIIKVISDDTEADGHVSEVGIPDKYCTFIIENNGTLRELEEKVSKVVETIIEERRNEKE
;
A
#
# COMPACT_ATOMS: atom_id res chain seq x y z
N MET A 1 30.15 -0.51 17.24
CA MET A 1 29.01 0.39 17.04
C MET A 1 28.36 -0.03 15.73
N LYS A 2 27.10 -0.51 15.71
CA LYS A 2 26.39 -0.77 14.47
C LYS A 2 26.03 0.60 13.89
N GLY A 3 26.61 0.93 12.72
CA GLY A 3 26.27 2.17 12.03
C GLY A 3 24.77 2.22 11.76
N ILE A 4 24.15 3.36 12.05
CA ILE A 4 22.76 3.62 11.70
C ILE A 4 22.72 3.63 10.17
N VAL A 5 22.14 2.60 9.58
CA VAL A 5 21.89 2.57 8.13
C VAL A 5 20.87 3.67 7.85
N PRO A 6 21.20 4.67 6.99
CA PRO A 6 20.25 5.75 6.70
C PRO A 6 18.95 5.17 6.20
N ALA A 7 17.81 5.72 6.66
CA ALA A 7 16.50 5.27 6.21
C ALA A 7 16.40 5.33 4.69
N LEU A 8 16.06 4.18 4.08
CA LEU A 8 15.71 4.14 2.67
C LEU A 8 14.41 4.93 2.46
N THR A 9 14.22 5.48 1.26
CA THR A 9 12.95 6.10 0.88
C THR A 9 11.81 5.09 1.02
N PRO A 10 10.57 5.56 1.22
CA PRO A 10 9.39 4.71 1.16
C PRO A 10 9.35 3.86 -0.12
N ILE A 11 8.63 2.75 -0.08
CA ILE A 11 8.38 1.87 -1.23
C ILE A 11 6.87 1.76 -1.38
N ALA A 12 6.33 2.05 -2.56
CA ALA A 12 4.90 1.95 -2.82
C ALA A 12 4.57 0.68 -3.62
N VAL A 13 3.47 0.03 -3.26
CA VAL A 13 2.99 -1.19 -3.91
C VAL A 13 1.60 -0.96 -4.47
N CYS A 14 1.39 -1.33 -5.73
CA CYS A 14 0.12 -1.25 -6.42
C CYS A 14 -0.23 -2.56 -7.14
N GLY A 15 -1.44 -2.66 -7.68
CA GLY A 15 -1.96 -3.82 -8.40
C GLY A 15 -3.45 -4.04 -8.12
N PHE A 16 -4.12 -4.88 -8.89
CA PHE A 16 -5.53 -5.19 -8.73
C PHE A 16 -5.83 -5.93 -7.43
N LYS A 17 -7.11 -5.95 -7.04
CA LYS A 17 -7.58 -6.76 -5.91
C LYS A 17 -7.25 -8.24 -6.19
N GLY A 18 -6.69 -8.93 -5.19
CA GLY A 18 -6.29 -10.33 -5.34
C GLY A 18 -4.90 -10.56 -5.95
N SER A 19 -4.24 -9.56 -6.53
CA SER A 19 -2.92 -9.75 -7.17
C SER A 19 -1.77 -10.17 -6.22
N GLY A 20 -1.98 -10.15 -4.90
CA GLY A 20 -0.95 -10.52 -3.93
C GLY A 20 -0.14 -9.34 -3.36
N LYS A 21 -0.63 -8.08 -3.49
CA LYS A 21 0.03 -6.90 -2.90
C LYS A 21 0.42 -7.07 -1.43
N ASN A 22 -0.50 -7.59 -0.61
CA ASN A 22 -0.25 -7.79 0.82
C ASN A 22 0.86 -8.82 1.06
N THR A 23 0.91 -9.88 0.25
CA THR A 23 1.98 -10.89 0.28
C THR A 23 3.32 -10.25 -0.09
N VAL A 24 3.35 -9.42 -1.15
CA VAL A 24 4.56 -8.69 -1.56
C VAL A 24 5.01 -7.72 -0.45
N CYS A 25 4.10 -6.97 0.17
CA CYS A 25 4.43 -6.09 1.31
C CYS A 25 5.00 -6.89 2.49
N SER A 26 4.43 -8.05 2.82
CA SER A 26 4.95 -8.92 3.88
C SER A 26 6.33 -9.48 3.55
N LEU A 27 6.58 -9.84 2.29
CA LEU A 27 7.90 -10.29 1.83
C LEU A 27 8.93 -9.15 1.85
N LEU A 28 8.54 -7.94 1.41
CA LEU A 28 9.40 -6.74 1.52
C LEU A 28 9.80 -6.49 2.98
N ASP A 29 8.83 -6.50 3.90
CA ASP A 29 9.09 -6.35 5.34
C ASP A 29 10.09 -7.41 5.85
N LYS A 30 9.83 -8.68 5.56
CA LYS A 30 10.66 -9.82 5.97
C LYS A 30 12.10 -9.71 5.44
N ILE A 31 12.25 -9.39 4.14
CA ILE A 31 13.57 -9.31 3.48
C ILE A 31 14.35 -8.10 3.99
N LEU A 32 13.70 -6.93 4.12
CA LEU A 32 14.34 -5.72 4.64
C LEU A 32 14.80 -5.90 6.09
N ARG A 33 13.99 -6.54 6.95
CA ARG A 33 14.37 -6.85 8.35
C ARG A 33 15.54 -7.82 8.43
N ARG A 34 15.64 -8.81 7.54
CA ARG A 34 16.82 -9.69 7.44
C ARG A 34 18.09 -8.90 7.07
N LYS A 35 17.95 -7.78 6.36
CA LYS A 35 19.04 -6.86 6.01
C LYS A 35 19.24 -5.74 7.05
N TRP A 36 18.64 -5.89 8.25
CA TRP A 36 18.74 -4.96 9.40
C TRP A 36 18.07 -3.60 9.21
N TYR A 37 17.13 -3.48 8.29
CA TYR A 37 16.28 -2.31 8.19
C TYR A 37 15.02 -2.46 9.05
N GLU A 38 14.65 -1.39 9.76
CA GLU A 38 13.33 -1.31 10.36
C GLU A 38 12.29 -0.86 9.33
N THR A 39 11.11 -1.41 9.40
CA THR A 39 10.01 -1.13 8.48
C THR A 39 8.73 -0.76 9.21
N GLN A 40 7.85 -0.06 8.52
CA GLN A 40 6.44 0.08 8.87
C GLN A 40 5.60 -0.06 7.61
N THR A 41 4.41 -0.67 7.72
CA THR A 41 3.45 -0.69 6.62
C THR A 41 2.37 0.36 6.87
N VAL A 42 2.05 1.15 5.84
CA VAL A 42 1.05 2.20 5.88
C VAL A 42 0.19 2.09 4.63
N ALA A 43 -1.12 2.30 4.77
CA ALA A 43 -2.03 2.44 3.65
C ALA A 43 -2.58 3.87 3.58
N PHE A 44 -2.79 4.41 2.38
CA PHE A 44 -3.50 5.68 2.21
C PHE A 44 -4.91 5.60 2.83
N ALA A 45 -5.55 4.44 2.75
CA ALA A 45 -6.87 4.20 3.31
C ALA A 45 -6.91 3.99 4.84
N ASN A 46 -5.77 3.98 5.56
CA ASN A 46 -5.76 3.79 7.01
C ASN A 46 -6.65 4.77 7.78
N PRO A 47 -6.72 6.08 7.46
CA PRO A 47 -7.63 6.99 8.16
C PRO A 47 -9.10 6.58 8.06
N ILE A 48 -9.51 6.01 6.91
CA ILE A 48 -10.87 5.50 6.73
C ILE A 48 -11.10 4.30 7.64
N LYS A 49 -10.12 3.37 7.69
CA LYS A 49 -10.18 2.20 8.56
C LYS A 49 -10.28 2.62 10.03
N GLU A 50 -9.43 3.54 10.48
CA GLU A 50 -9.41 4.05 11.86
C GLU A 50 -10.78 4.61 12.26
N VAL A 51 -11.36 5.52 11.45
CA VAL A 51 -12.67 6.12 11.72
C VAL A 51 -13.80 5.08 11.74
N VAL A 52 -13.78 4.11 10.82
CA VAL A 52 -14.82 3.07 10.77
C VAL A 52 -14.67 2.10 11.93
N CYS A 53 -13.46 1.70 12.28
CA CYS A 53 -13.23 0.84 13.44
C CYS A 53 -13.74 1.48 14.72
N ASP A 54 -13.46 2.77 14.93
CA ASP A 54 -13.95 3.51 16.08
C ASP A 54 -15.49 3.63 16.06
N ALA A 55 -16.08 4.01 14.92
CA ALA A 55 -17.52 4.25 14.80
C ALA A 55 -18.36 2.96 15.00
N PHE A 56 -17.83 1.79 14.64
CA PHE A 56 -18.50 0.49 14.72
C PHE A 56 -17.94 -0.41 15.84
N ASN A 57 -17.04 0.10 16.69
CA ASN A 57 -16.36 -0.65 17.75
C ASN A 57 -15.68 -1.94 17.25
N LEU A 58 -15.02 -1.87 16.08
CA LEU A 58 -14.27 -2.98 15.53
C LEU A 58 -12.88 -3.01 16.15
N ILE A 59 -12.54 -4.08 16.87
CA ILE A 59 -11.31 -4.18 17.65
C ILE A 59 -10.23 -5.05 17.00
N SER A 60 -10.56 -5.76 15.91
CA SER A 60 -9.61 -6.63 15.21
C SER A 60 -9.66 -6.47 13.68
N ASP A 61 -8.61 -6.95 13.02
CA ASP A 61 -8.55 -6.99 11.55
C ASP A 61 -9.58 -7.94 10.96
N GLU A 62 -9.89 -9.03 11.67
CA GLU A 62 -10.92 -10.01 11.28
C GLU A 62 -12.32 -9.36 11.31
N GLU A 63 -12.64 -8.58 12.34
CA GLU A 63 -13.90 -7.84 12.44
C GLU A 63 -14.02 -6.79 11.35
N TYR A 64 -12.95 -6.06 11.05
CA TYR A 64 -12.92 -5.12 9.93
C TYR A 64 -13.08 -5.82 8.58
N ASP A 65 -12.48 -7.00 8.39
CA ASP A 65 -12.64 -7.79 7.18
C ASP A 65 -14.06 -8.37 7.05
N LEU A 66 -14.68 -8.76 8.16
CA LEU A 66 -16.07 -9.15 8.20
C LEU A 66 -16.99 -7.96 7.87
N PHE A 67 -16.76 -6.79 8.50
CA PHE A 67 -17.49 -5.55 8.21
C PHE A 67 -17.50 -5.24 6.71
N LYS A 68 -16.36 -5.32 6.05
CA LYS A 68 -16.26 -5.05 4.58
C LYS A 68 -17.18 -5.93 3.74
N ARG A 69 -17.46 -7.15 4.19
CA ARG A 69 -18.27 -8.15 3.48
C ARG A 69 -19.73 -8.20 3.96
N SER A 70 -20.01 -7.51 5.07
CA SER A 70 -21.35 -7.48 5.66
C SER A 70 -22.26 -6.49 4.95
N GLU A 71 -23.55 -6.79 4.95
CA GLU A 71 -24.60 -5.92 4.49
C GLU A 71 -25.26 -5.23 5.69
N PHE A 72 -25.48 -3.93 5.56
CA PHE A 72 -26.15 -3.11 6.57
C PHE A 72 -27.42 -2.50 6.00
N LYS A 73 -28.47 -2.52 6.79
CA LYS A 73 -29.70 -1.78 6.47
C LYS A 73 -29.57 -0.35 6.99
N ILE A 74 -29.47 0.59 6.06
CA ILE A 74 -29.47 2.04 6.37
C ILE A 74 -30.77 2.59 5.80
N LEU A 75 -31.71 2.95 6.69
CA LEU A 75 -33.08 3.32 6.32
C LEU A 75 -33.72 2.17 5.52
N ASN A 76 -34.12 2.43 4.27
CA ASN A 76 -34.76 1.44 3.39
C ASN A 76 -33.80 0.85 2.34
N ARG A 77 -32.49 0.97 2.54
CA ARG A 77 -31.47 0.47 1.60
C ARG A 77 -30.54 -0.51 2.27
N THR A 78 -30.20 -1.58 1.56
CA THR A 78 -29.12 -2.50 1.95
C THR A 78 -27.82 -1.98 1.34
N VAL A 79 -26.79 -1.81 2.16
CA VAL A 79 -25.48 -1.26 1.76
C VAL A 79 -24.39 -2.20 2.26
N GLU A 80 -23.51 -2.63 1.37
CA GLU A 80 -22.32 -3.41 1.73
C GLU A 80 -21.30 -2.51 2.45
N GLY A 81 -20.61 -3.02 3.48
CA GLY A 81 -19.60 -2.29 4.23
C GLY A 81 -18.49 -1.74 3.33
N ARG A 82 -18.07 -2.50 2.31
CA ARG A 82 -17.11 -2.03 1.30
C ARG A 82 -17.60 -0.79 0.55
N HIS A 83 -18.89 -0.73 0.23
CA HIS A 83 -19.48 0.44 -0.42
C HIS A 83 -19.47 1.67 0.50
N LEU A 84 -19.74 1.49 1.79
CA LEU A 84 -19.61 2.58 2.79
C LEU A 84 -18.19 3.12 2.85
N LEU A 85 -17.18 2.25 2.91
CA LEU A 85 -15.77 2.65 2.94
C LEU A 85 -15.38 3.44 1.68
N ARG A 86 -15.81 2.97 0.50
CA ARG A 86 -15.56 3.66 -0.78
C ARG A 86 -16.22 5.04 -0.82
N SER A 87 -17.49 5.12 -0.41
CA SER A 87 -18.26 6.38 -0.38
C SER A 87 -17.63 7.38 0.58
N PHE A 88 -17.22 6.94 1.77
CA PHE A 88 -16.54 7.79 2.73
C PHE A 88 -15.19 8.28 2.19
N GLY A 89 -14.39 7.40 1.61
CA GLY A 89 -13.12 7.76 0.99
C GLY A 89 -13.27 8.78 -0.15
N MET A 90 -14.29 8.63 -1.00
CA MET A 90 -14.59 9.59 -2.07
C MET A 90 -15.07 10.92 -1.52
N LEU A 91 -15.92 10.92 -0.48
CA LEU A 91 -16.35 12.14 0.18
C LEU A 91 -15.17 12.92 0.76
N MET A 92 -14.26 12.24 1.44
CA MET A 92 -13.07 12.86 2.01
C MET A 92 -12.16 13.47 0.93
N ARG A 93 -11.97 12.76 -0.20
CA ARG A 93 -11.19 13.27 -1.35
C ARG A 93 -11.85 14.47 -2.03
N HIS A 94 -13.18 14.56 -1.99
CA HIS A 94 -13.91 15.71 -2.54
C HIS A 94 -13.57 17.01 -1.80
N TYR A 95 -13.38 16.95 -0.48
CA TYR A 95 -13.03 18.12 0.32
C TYR A 95 -11.52 18.42 0.38
N ASP A 96 -10.69 17.38 0.42
CA ASP A 96 -9.22 17.50 0.40
C ASP A 96 -8.62 16.21 -0.21
N ASP A 97 -8.27 16.28 -1.48
CA ASP A 97 -7.70 15.16 -2.23
C ASP A 97 -6.28 14.76 -1.75
N MET A 98 -5.60 15.68 -1.05
CA MET A 98 -4.27 15.46 -0.50
C MET A 98 -4.25 14.89 0.92
N GLN A 99 -5.39 14.78 1.60
CA GLN A 99 -5.40 14.41 3.03
C GLN A 99 -4.81 13.02 3.31
N PHE A 100 -5.02 12.06 2.42
CA PHE A 100 -4.46 10.72 2.56
C PHE A 100 -2.94 10.71 2.36
N ILE A 101 -2.45 11.54 1.45
CA ILE A 101 -1.01 11.78 1.26
C ILE A 101 -0.41 12.44 2.51
N LYS A 102 -1.06 13.48 3.05
CA LYS A 102 -0.64 14.14 4.31
C LYS A 102 -0.58 13.16 5.49
N TYR A 103 -1.49 12.19 5.53
CA TYR A 103 -1.45 11.12 6.54
C TYR A 103 -0.18 10.26 6.38
N VAL A 104 0.12 9.78 5.18
CA VAL A 104 1.32 8.96 4.91
C VAL A 104 2.58 9.76 5.21
N GLU A 105 2.68 11.02 4.77
CA GLU A 105 3.81 11.90 5.06
C GLU A 105 4.03 12.08 6.57
N ARG A 106 2.94 12.26 7.33
CA ARG A 106 3.02 12.35 8.79
C ARG A 106 3.57 11.05 9.39
N ARG A 107 3.12 9.88 8.90
CA ARG A 107 3.64 8.58 9.34
C ARG A 107 5.14 8.43 9.05
N ILE A 108 5.59 8.82 7.86
CA ILE A 108 7.02 8.83 7.48
C ILE A 108 7.81 9.72 8.44
N ARG A 109 7.34 10.95 8.69
CA ARG A 109 8.01 11.89 9.60
C ARG A 109 8.03 11.44 11.06
N THR A 110 6.99 10.73 11.50
CA THR A 110 6.93 10.20 12.88
C THR A 110 7.95 9.08 13.12
N TYR A 111 8.27 8.31 12.08
CA TYR A 111 9.19 7.18 12.17
C TYR A 111 10.30 7.29 11.11
N PRO A 112 11.19 8.29 11.22
CA PRO A 112 12.17 8.62 10.16
C PRO A 112 13.23 7.52 9.96
N ASN A 113 13.41 6.64 10.93
CA ASN A 113 14.36 5.52 10.86
C ASN A 113 13.75 4.25 10.27
N LYS A 114 12.45 4.25 9.93
CA LYS A 114 11.75 3.10 9.34
C LYS A 114 11.53 3.31 7.85
N ILE A 115 11.73 2.25 7.08
CA ILE A 115 11.28 2.21 5.69
C ILE A 115 9.77 2.06 5.69
N THR A 116 9.07 3.02 5.08
CA THR A 116 7.62 2.95 4.95
C THR A 116 7.24 2.17 3.71
N LEU A 117 6.51 1.07 3.89
CA LEU A 117 5.90 0.27 2.83
C LEU A 117 4.46 0.76 2.64
N ILE A 118 4.16 1.36 1.50
CA ILE A 118 2.82 1.87 1.16
C ILE A 118 2.09 0.79 0.37
N SER A 119 1.04 0.21 0.94
CA SER A 119 0.45 -1.06 0.46
C SER A 119 -0.74 -0.92 -0.49
N ASP A 120 -1.25 0.29 -0.71
CA ASP A 120 -2.53 0.50 -1.41
C ASP A 120 -2.53 1.69 -2.40
N LEU A 121 -1.39 1.93 -3.07
CA LEU A 121 -1.29 2.98 -4.09
C LEU A 121 -2.32 2.76 -5.22
N ARG A 122 -3.18 3.77 -5.49
CA ARG A 122 -4.31 3.62 -6.42
C ARG A 122 -4.66 4.86 -7.24
N PHE A 123 -4.53 6.07 -6.68
CA PHE A 123 -5.03 7.31 -7.29
C PHE A 123 -3.92 8.11 -7.94
N THR A 124 -4.28 8.90 -8.97
CA THR A 124 -3.32 9.68 -9.76
C THR A 124 -2.50 10.64 -8.90
N ASN A 125 -3.15 11.37 -7.96
CA ASN A 125 -2.44 12.27 -7.05
C ASN A 125 -1.45 11.55 -6.13
N GLU A 126 -1.74 10.30 -5.74
CA GLU A 126 -0.83 9.45 -4.96
C GLU A 126 0.37 9.00 -5.82
N ILE A 127 0.13 8.67 -7.12
CA ILE A 127 1.18 8.31 -8.07
C ILE A 127 2.10 9.51 -8.31
N ASP A 128 1.52 10.67 -8.60
CA ASP A 128 2.26 11.90 -8.85
C ASP A 128 3.12 12.26 -7.63
N TRP A 129 2.58 12.12 -6.42
CA TRP A 129 3.32 12.31 -5.19
C TRP A 129 4.48 11.32 -5.04
N CYS A 130 4.28 10.05 -5.36
CA CYS A 130 5.36 9.06 -5.36
C CYS A 130 6.48 9.45 -6.35
N ILE A 131 6.13 9.84 -7.58
CA ILE A 131 7.09 10.25 -8.62
C ILE A 131 7.88 11.50 -8.17
N MET A 132 7.18 12.53 -7.67
CA MET A 132 7.83 13.76 -7.20
C MET A 132 8.82 13.53 -6.06
N ASN A 133 8.54 12.54 -5.21
CA ASN A 133 9.40 12.19 -4.07
C ASN A 133 10.37 11.03 -4.37
N LYS A 134 10.51 10.62 -5.64
CA LYS A 134 11.37 9.51 -6.08
C LYS A 134 11.11 8.20 -5.31
N ILE A 135 9.85 7.93 -4.97
CA ILE A 135 9.43 6.72 -4.28
C ILE A 135 9.27 5.61 -5.33
N PRO A 136 10.02 4.50 -5.25
CA PRO A 136 9.86 3.39 -6.18
C PRO A 136 8.47 2.78 -6.05
N ILE A 137 7.84 2.54 -7.21
CA ILE A 137 6.52 1.94 -7.33
C ILE A 137 6.67 0.52 -7.84
N ILE A 138 6.21 -0.45 -7.06
CA ILE A 138 6.17 -1.87 -7.40
C ILE A 138 4.74 -2.23 -7.82
N LYS A 139 4.54 -2.62 -9.06
CA LYS A 139 3.27 -3.15 -9.55
C LYS A 139 3.26 -4.67 -9.44
N VAL A 140 2.23 -5.20 -8.78
CA VAL A 140 1.99 -6.65 -8.68
C VAL A 140 0.87 -7.02 -9.62
N ILE A 141 1.15 -7.94 -10.55
CA ILE A 141 0.18 -8.47 -11.51
C ILE A 141 0.00 -9.97 -11.30
N SER A 142 -1.21 -10.47 -11.54
CA SER A 142 -1.54 -11.89 -11.49
C SER A 142 -2.66 -12.17 -12.51
N ASP A 143 -2.57 -13.29 -13.17
CA ASP A 143 -3.55 -13.72 -14.19
C ASP A 143 -4.94 -14.00 -13.57
N ASP A 144 -4.99 -14.29 -12.27
CA ASP A 144 -6.22 -14.57 -11.52
C ASP A 144 -6.99 -13.30 -11.08
N THR A 145 -6.58 -12.12 -11.56
CA THR A 145 -7.19 -10.85 -11.10
C THR A 145 -8.06 -10.19 -12.15
N GLU A 146 -9.29 -9.86 -11.75
CA GLU A 146 -10.21 -9.06 -12.56
C GLU A 146 -10.39 -7.65 -11.95
N ALA A 147 -10.48 -6.63 -12.81
CA ALA A 147 -10.86 -5.29 -12.39
C ALA A 147 -12.36 -5.27 -12.01
N ASP A 148 -12.69 -4.79 -10.80
CA ASP A 148 -14.10 -4.71 -10.35
C ASP A 148 -14.85 -3.46 -10.87
N GLY A 149 -14.25 -2.73 -11.83
CA GLY A 149 -14.83 -1.54 -12.49
C GLY A 149 -14.87 -0.26 -11.64
N HIS A 150 -14.41 -0.31 -10.39
CA HIS A 150 -14.36 0.89 -9.55
C HIS A 150 -13.15 1.78 -9.91
N VAL A 151 -13.29 3.11 -9.79
CA VAL A 151 -12.22 4.09 -10.09
C VAL A 151 -10.90 3.76 -9.38
N SER A 152 -10.96 3.22 -8.17
CA SER A 152 -9.76 2.76 -7.42
C SER A 152 -9.14 1.45 -7.94
N GLU A 153 -9.75 0.82 -8.95
CA GLU A 153 -9.30 -0.44 -9.56
C GLU A 153 -9.00 -0.27 -11.06
N VAL A 154 -8.88 0.97 -11.56
CA VAL A 154 -8.52 1.24 -12.98
C VAL A 154 -7.10 0.76 -13.32
N GLY A 155 -6.29 0.50 -12.27
CA GLY A 155 -4.90 0.09 -12.42
C GLY A 155 -3.95 1.25 -12.72
N ILE A 156 -2.72 1.08 -12.30
CA ILE A 156 -1.66 2.06 -12.56
C ILE A 156 -0.96 1.66 -13.85
N PRO A 157 -0.84 2.58 -14.84
CA PRO A 157 -0.09 2.32 -16.07
C PRO A 157 1.37 1.93 -15.78
N ASP A 158 1.89 0.95 -16.50
CA ASP A 158 3.25 0.39 -16.31
C ASP A 158 4.35 1.45 -16.39
N LYS A 159 4.14 2.48 -17.21
CA LYS A 159 5.10 3.59 -17.37
C LYS A 159 5.41 4.38 -16.09
N TYR A 160 4.56 4.28 -15.06
CA TYR A 160 4.76 4.91 -13.76
C TYR A 160 5.38 3.95 -12.73
N CYS A 161 5.52 2.66 -13.07
CA CYS A 161 6.01 1.63 -12.18
C CYS A 161 7.51 1.46 -12.35
N THR A 162 8.27 1.50 -11.26
CA THR A 162 9.71 1.24 -11.25
C THR A 162 9.99 -0.24 -11.45
N PHE A 163 9.13 -1.10 -10.87
CA PHE A 163 9.23 -2.55 -10.97
C PHE A 163 7.86 -3.17 -11.23
N ILE A 164 7.85 -4.26 -11.99
CA ILE A 164 6.65 -5.10 -12.22
C ILE A 164 6.97 -6.50 -11.72
N ILE A 165 6.12 -7.04 -10.86
CA ILE A 165 6.25 -8.39 -10.31
C ILE A 165 5.03 -9.21 -10.75
N GLU A 166 5.28 -10.23 -11.55
CA GLU A 166 4.30 -11.26 -11.93
C GLU A 166 4.18 -12.30 -10.81
N ASN A 167 2.99 -12.41 -10.24
CA ASN A 167 2.66 -13.32 -9.14
C ASN A 167 1.79 -14.49 -9.63
N ASN A 168 2.28 -15.24 -10.61
CA ASN A 168 1.60 -16.40 -11.19
C ASN A 168 2.26 -17.74 -10.80
N GLY A 169 3.22 -17.71 -9.89
CA GLY A 169 4.00 -18.86 -9.47
C GLY A 169 3.84 -19.19 -7.99
N THR A 170 4.80 -19.94 -7.48
CA THR A 170 4.87 -20.30 -6.06
C THR A 170 5.29 -19.12 -5.18
N LEU A 171 4.99 -19.23 -3.87
CA LEU A 171 5.44 -18.22 -2.90
C LEU A 171 6.98 -18.07 -2.87
N ARG A 172 7.72 -19.16 -3.13
CA ARG A 172 9.17 -19.13 -3.20
C ARG A 172 9.67 -18.30 -4.38
N GLU A 173 9.10 -18.51 -5.56
CA GLU A 173 9.42 -17.71 -6.76
C GLU A 173 9.08 -16.23 -6.56
N LEU A 174 7.96 -15.94 -5.88
CA LEU A 174 7.60 -14.58 -5.51
C LEU A 174 8.64 -13.98 -4.54
N GLU A 175 9.07 -14.72 -3.50
CA GLU A 175 10.11 -14.26 -2.55
C GLU A 175 11.44 -13.97 -3.28
N GLU A 176 11.84 -14.80 -4.25
CA GLU A 176 13.03 -14.58 -5.07
C GLU A 176 12.92 -13.30 -5.93
N LYS A 177 11.76 -13.05 -6.57
CA LYS A 177 11.52 -11.83 -7.34
C LYS A 177 11.55 -10.57 -6.44
N VAL A 178 10.90 -10.63 -5.29
CA VAL A 178 10.90 -9.51 -4.31
C VAL A 178 12.32 -9.26 -3.78
N SER A 179 13.11 -10.31 -3.53
CA SER A 179 14.50 -10.15 -3.07
C SER A 179 15.35 -9.39 -4.08
N LYS A 180 15.24 -9.69 -5.37
CA LYS A 180 15.97 -8.98 -6.45
C LYS A 180 15.57 -7.50 -6.49
N VAL A 181 14.27 -7.20 -6.38
CA VAL A 181 13.77 -5.81 -6.34
C VAL A 181 14.37 -5.05 -5.14
N VAL A 182 14.38 -5.66 -3.95
CA VAL A 182 14.97 -5.05 -2.75
C VAL A 182 16.48 -4.81 -2.94
N GLU A 183 17.21 -5.74 -3.55
CA GLU A 183 18.64 -5.58 -3.83
C GLU A 183 18.90 -4.40 -4.75
N THR A 184 18.16 -4.31 -5.85
CA THR A 184 18.25 -3.17 -6.79
C THR A 184 17.97 -1.84 -6.08
N ILE A 185 16.88 -1.74 -5.30
CA ILE A 185 16.54 -0.51 -4.56
C ILE A 185 17.66 -0.12 -3.60
N ILE A 186 18.28 -1.07 -2.92
CA ILE A 186 19.37 -0.79 -1.98
C ILE A 186 20.62 -0.32 -2.73
N GLU A 187 20.95 -0.93 -3.85
CA GLU A 187 22.11 -0.58 -4.67
C GLU A 187 21.99 0.82 -5.28
N GLU A 188 20.85 1.13 -5.91
CA GLU A 188 20.56 2.45 -6.47
C GLU A 188 20.73 3.55 -5.42
N ARG A 189 20.28 3.31 -4.18
CA ARG A 189 20.38 4.25 -3.06
C ARG A 189 21.81 4.44 -2.52
N ARG A 190 22.65 3.44 -2.66
CA ARG A 190 24.08 3.59 -2.32
C ARG A 190 24.78 4.47 -3.33
N ASN A 191 24.49 4.26 -4.60
CA ASN A 191 25.09 5.03 -5.69
C ASN A 191 24.65 6.52 -5.73
N GLU A 192 23.44 6.84 -5.23
CA GLU A 192 22.98 8.25 -5.11
C GLU A 192 23.68 9.05 -3.98
N LYS A 193 24.45 8.39 -3.12
CA LYS A 193 25.16 9.00 -1.97
C LYS A 193 26.66 9.16 -2.16
N GLU A 194 27.20 8.58 -3.22
CA GLU A 194 28.58 8.78 -3.67
C GLU A 194 28.65 9.96 -4.66
#